data_b65bbe4898433e557d52cb6fe0844776
#
_entry.id   b65bbe4898433e557d52cb6fe0844776
#
_cell.length_a   1.000
_cell.length_b   1.000
_cell.length_c   1.000
_cell.angle_alpha   90.00
_cell.angle_beta   90.00
_cell.angle_gamma   90.00
#
_symmetry.space_group_name_H-M   'P 1'
#
loop_
_entity.id
_entity.type
_entity.pdbx_description
1 polymer ?
#
loop_
_entity_poly.entity_id
_entity_poly.type
_entity_poly.pdbx_seq_one_letter_code
_entity_poly.pdbx_strand_id
1 'polypeptide(L)'
;MTEYVGNHSLLLQQIQRDNLGTQEEPLAGRLTGKTALITAAGQGIGRATALAYVDEGATVWATDINPATLESLDLTPGITTRVLDVTDTAAVRAIIDEIGTPDILFNCAGFVAGGNILECSDQDWDFSFNLNVRAMFHMMQAVLPGMVEKGGGSIINMSSVASSLQGVVNRFVYSASKAAVLGMTKSVAADFVGQGIRVNAIAPATVQTPSLDDRINASPDPVQARKDFIARQPMGRLGNPEEIASLAVYLGSDETEYITGSVQVIDGGMTL
;
A
#
# COMPACT_ATOMS: atom_id res chain seq x y z
N MET A 1 -25.53 46.42 44.19
CA MET A 1 -24.28 45.66 43.86
C MET A 1 -24.43 44.18 44.23
N THR A 2 -25.59 43.55 44.09
CA THR A 2 -25.86 42.19 44.57
C THR A 2 -26.47 41.27 43.49
N GLU A 3 -26.63 41.71 42.23
CA GLU A 3 -27.18 40.88 41.16
C GLU A 3 -26.14 40.34 40.14
N TYR A 4 -24.88 40.74 40.24
CA TYR A 4 -23.84 40.31 39.26
C TYR A 4 -23.08 39.04 39.65
N VAL A 5 -23.23 38.51 40.85
CA VAL A 5 -22.52 37.33 41.35
C VAL A 5 -23.27 36.02 41.09
N GLY A 6 -24.60 36.07 40.90
CA GLY A 6 -25.42 34.87 40.69
C GLY A 6 -25.29 34.21 39.30
N ASN A 7 -25.06 35.03 38.27
CA ASN A 7 -25.00 34.50 36.88
C ASN A 7 -23.69 33.79 36.50
N HIS A 8 -22.58 34.10 37.20
CA HIS A 8 -21.28 33.50 36.91
C HIS A 8 -21.20 32.05 37.43
N SER A 9 -21.84 31.77 38.57
CA SER A 9 -21.89 30.41 39.14
C SER A 9 -22.78 29.45 38.31
N LEU A 10 -23.88 29.95 37.77
CA LEU A 10 -24.77 29.17 36.90
C LEU A 10 -24.12 28.88 35.53
N LEU A 11 -23.40 29.82 34.97
CA LEU A 11 -22.66 29.66 33.72
C LEU A 11 -21.53 28.63 33.86
N LEU A 12 -20.77 28.67 34.96
CA LEU A 12 -19.71 27.67 35.25
C LEU A 12 -20.29 26.28 35.51
N GLN A 13 -21.46 26.17 36.14
CA GLN A 13 -22.14 24.89 36.34
C GLN A 13 -22.71 24.34 35.02
N GLN A 14 -23.14 25.20 34.12
CA GLN A 14 -23.61 24.82 32.79
C GLN A 14 -22.44 24.30 31.90
N ILE A 15 -21.32 25.03 31.88
CA ILE A 15 -20.08 24.63 31.21
C ILE A 15 -19.51 23.31 31.78
N GLN A 16 -19.62 23.08 33.10
CA GLN A 16 -19.22 21.81 33.73
C GLN A 16 -20.21 20.66 33.39
N ARG A 17 -21.48 20.91 33.20
CA ARG A 17 -22.45 19.89 32.77
C ARG A 17 -22.30 19.54 31.29
N ASP A 18 -22.00 20.52 30.44
CA ASP A 18 -21.77 20.32 29.02
C ASP A 18 -20.46 19.58 28.73
N ASN A 19 -19.46 19.69 29.64
CA ASN A 19 -18.19 18.92 29.58
C ASN A 19 -18.23 17.52 30.21
N LEU A 20 -19.33 17.14 30.89
CA LEU A 20 -19.46 15.82 31.55
C LEU A 20 -20.28 14.80 30.71
N GLY A 21 -20.62 15.12 29.46
CA GLY A 21 -21.50 14.33 28.64
C GLY A 21 -20.97 13.84 27.28
N THR A 22 -19.81 14.27 26.82
CA THR A 22 -19.18 13.68 25.65
C THR A 22 -18.22 12.58 26.09
N GLN A 23 -18.71 11.36 26.25
CA GLN A 23 -17.87 10.24 25.90
C GLN A 23 -17.52 10.50 24.43
N GLU A 24 -16.31 10.97 24.14
CA GLU A 24 -15.77 10.91 22.77
C GLU A 24 -15.87 9.45 22.37
N GLU A 25 -16.86 9.12 21.52
CA GLU A 25 -16.79 7.87 20.78
C GLU A 25 -15.41 7.90 20.11
N PRO A 26 -14.62 6.84 20.24
CA PRO A 26 -13.33 6.79 19.57
C PRO A 26 -13.59 7.15 18.11
N LEU A 27 -12.89 8.16 17.61
CA LEU A 27 -13.01 8.60 16.22
C LEU A 27 -12.96 7.35 15.36
N ALA A 28 -14.02 7.08 14.59
CA ALA A 28 -14.06 5.93 13.71
C ALA A 28 -12.82 5.98 12.82
N GLY A 29 -12.09 4.86 12.71
CA GLY A 29 -10.90 4.80 11.87
C GLY A 29 -11.25 5.14 10.42
N ARG A 30 -10.28 5.67 9.67
CA ARG A 30 -10.44 6.15 8.28
C ARG A 30 -10.92 5.07 7.31
N LEU A 31 -10.78 3.79 7.68
CA LEU A 31 -11.16 2.62 6.89
C LEU A 31 -12.27 1.80 7.56
N THR A 32 -12.98 2.37 8.53
CA THR A 32 -14.05 1.67 9.24
C THR A 32 -15.09 1.11 8.28
N GLY A 33 -15.38 -0.19 8.42
CA GLY A 33 -16.36 -0.91 7.61
C GLY A 33 -15.89 -1.31 6.21
N LYS A 34 -14.64 -0.97 5.82
CA LYS A 34 -14.05 -1.40 4.55
C LYS A 34 -13.38 -2.77 4.67
N THR A 35 -13.45 -3.55 3.60
CA THR A 35 -12.70 -4.79 3.43
C THR A 35 -11.54 -4.56 2.48
N ALA A 36 -10.34 -4.96 2.88
CA ALA A 36 -9.11 -4.80 2.10
C ALA A 36 -8.47 -6.15 1.77
N LEU A 37 -7.98 -6.30 0.54
CA LEU A 37 -7.12 -7.39 0.10
C LEU A 37 -5.72 -6.87 -0.17
N ILE A 38 -4.72 -7.46 0.48
CA ILE A 38 -3.32 -7.05 0.40
C ILE A 38 -2.46 -8.23 -0.05
N THR A 39 -1.68 -8.05 -1.11
CA THR A 39 -0.72 -9.05 -1.60
C THR A 39 0.68 -8.80 -1.04
N ALA A 40 1.48 -9.87 -0.86
CA ALA A 40 2.80 -9.84 -0.21
C ALA A 40 2.75 -9.17 1.17
N ALA A 41 1.75 -9.54 1.97
CA ALA A 41 1.48 -8.94 3.28
C ALA A 41 2.33 -9.56 4.41
N GLY A 42 3.09 -10.62 4.15
CA GLY A 42 3.84 -11.31 5.20
C GLY A 42 5.00 -10.50 5.79
N GLN A 43 5.53 -9.51 5.05
CA GLN A 43 6.67 -8.71 5.51
C GLN A 43 6.68 -7.30 4.89
N GLY A 44 7.59 -6.45 5.38
CA GLY A 44 7.89 -5.14 4.80
C GLY A 44 6.66 -4.24 4.65
N ILE A 45 6.52 -3.62 3.47
CA ILE A 45 5.45 -2.65 3.19
C ILE A 45 4.06 -3.29 3.29
N GLY A 46 3.88 -4.50 2.72
CA GLY A 46 2.59 -5.18 2.77
C GLY A 46 2.13 -5.47 4.20
N ARG A 47 3.06 -5.93 5.06
CA ARG A 47 2.77 -6.19 6.49
C ARG A 47 2.43 -4.91 7.24
N ALA A 48 3.22 -3.86 7.06
CA ALA A 48 2.96 -2.57 7.70
C ALA A 48 1.59 -2.00 7.26
N THR A 49 1.24 -2.16 5.98
CA THR A 49 -0.07 -1.73 5.45
C THR A 49 -1.21 -2.56 6.05
N ALA A 50 -1.05 -3.89 6.18
CA ALA A 50 -2.09 -4.73 6.79
C ALA A 50 -2.39 -4.32 8.23
N LEU A 51 -1.36 -4.06 9.02
CA LEU A 51 -1.50 -3.57 10.41
C LEU A 51 -2.16 -2.17 10.45
N ALA A 52 -1.66 -1.23 9.64
CA ALA A 52 -2.21 0.12 9.59
C ALA A 52 -3.68 0.15 9.14
N TYR A 53 -4.08 -0.74 8.24
CA TYR A 53 -5.47 -0.83 7.78
C TYR A 53 -6.41 -1.31 8.88
N VAL A 54 -5.98 -2.30 9.68
CA VAL A 54 -6.76 -2.78 10.84
C VAL A 54 -6.84 -1.69 11.92
N ASP A 55 -5.75 -1.00 12.21
CA ASP A 55 -5.72 0.10 13.19
C ASP A 55 -6.70 1.23 12.79
N GLU A 56 -6.96 1.38 11.48
CA GLU A 56 -7.94 2.31 10.91
C GLU A 56 -9.34 1.69 10.70
N GLY A 57 -9.58 0.50 11.25
CA GLY A 57 -10.92 -0.12 11.32
C GLY A 57 -11.33 -0.95 10.10
N ALA A 58 -10.40 -1.29 9.20
CA ALA A 58 -10.68 -2.20 8.10
C ALA A 58 -10.68 -3.67 8.54
N THR A 59 -11.42 -4.51 7.82
CA THR A 59 -11.22 -5.97 7.82
C THR A 59 -10.23 -6.31 6.71
N VAL A 60 -9.14 -7.02 7.04
CA VAL A 60 -8.02 -7.24 6.14
C VAL A 60 -7.85 -8.70 5.78
N TRP A 61 -7.77 -8.99 4.49
CA TRP A 61 -7.28 -10.23 3.93
C TRP A 61 -5.82 -10.04 3.52
N ALA A 62 -4.93 -10.59 4.33
CA ALA A 62 -3.49 -10.49 4.16
C ALA A 62 -2.97 -11.74 3.45
N THR A 63 -2.40 -11.60 2.25
CA THR A 63 -1.93 -12.74 1.47
C THR A 63 -0.43 -12.67 1.19
N ASP A 64 0.23 -13.83 1.21
CA ASP A 64 1.64 -13.98 0.85
C ASP A 64 1.87 -15.39 0.29
N ILE A 65 2.90 -15.56 -0.54
CA ILE A 65 3.30 -16.88 -1.02
C ILE A 65 3.96 -17.73 0.08
N ASN A 66 4.55 -17.09 1.08
CA ASN A 66 5.25 -17.73 2.19
C ASN A 66 4.34 -17.83 3.43
N PRO A 67 3.83 -19.02 3.78
CA PRO A 67 2.97 -19.18 4.94
C PRO A 67 3.63 -18.79 6.27
N ALA A 68 4.95 -19.01 6.42
CA ALA A 68 5.66 -18.72 7.67
C ALA A 68 5.66 -17.21 8.00
N THR A 69 5.65 -16.34 6.99
CA THR A 69 5.60 -14.88 7.21
C THR A 69 4.21 -14.38 7.61
N LEU A 70 3.16 -15.18 7.39
CA LEU A 70 1.78 -14.86 7.75
C LEU A 70 1.43 -15.21 9.20
N GLU A 71 2.12 -16.18 9.83
CA GLU A 71 1.80 -16.69 11.17
C GLU A 71 1.60 -15.60 12.22
N SER A 72 2.45 -14.56 12.20
CA SER A 72 2.34 -13.48 13.18
C SER A 72 1.15 -12.53 12.92
N LEU A 73 0.66 -12.47 11.69
CA LEU A 73 -0.51 -11.67 11.32
C LEU A 73 -1.82 -12.38 11.68
N ASP A 74 -1.84 -13.70 11.64
CA ASP A 74 -3.01 -14.52 11.99
C ASP A 74 -3.50 -14.31 13.44
N LEU A 75 -2.62 -13.82 14.30
CA LEU A 75 -2.93 -13.49 15.69
C LEU A 75 -3.49 -12.07 15.87
N THR A 76 -3.55 -11.28 14.81
CA THR A 76 -4.02 -9.89 14.87
C THR A 76 -5.53 -9.85 14.61
N PRO A 77 -6.35 -9.40 15.57
CA PRO A 77 -7.78 -9.25 15.34
C PRO A 77 -8.07 -8.35 14.12
N GLY A 78 -9.01 -8.75 13.29
CA GLY A 78 -9.35 -8.02 12.06
C GLY A 78 -8.52 -8.41 10.83
N ILE A 79 -7.49 -9.26 10.98
CA ILE A 79 -6.73 -9.84 9.87
C ILE A 79 -7.11 -11.31 9.67
N THR A 80 -7.34 -11.68 8.43
CA THR A 80 -7.43 -13.08 7.99
C THR A 80 -6.32 -13.32 6.98
N THR A 81 -5.50 -14.35 7.21
CA THR A 81 -4.39 -14.66 6.31
C THR A 81 -4.73 -15.78 5.32
N ARG A 82 -4.16 -15.73 4.12
CA ARG A 82 -4.23 -16.79 3.12
C ARG A 82 -2.92 -16.88 2.35
N VAL A 83 -2.49 -18.11 2.08
CA VAL A 83 -1.38 -18.35 1.15
C VAL A 83 -1.87 -18.08 -0.26
N LEU A 84 -1.16 -17.21 -1.00
CA LEU A 84 -1.50 -16.85 -2.36
C LEU A 84 -0.23 -16.64 -3.20
N ASP A 85 -0.07 -17.44 -4.25
CA ASP A 85 0.81 -17.10 -5.36
C ASP A 85 0.02 -16.23 -6.35
N VAL A 86 0.34 -14.94 -6.41
CA VAL A 86 -0.32 -13.98 -7.30
C VAL A 86 -0.06 -14.25 -8.79
N THR A 87 0.89 -15.13 -9.11
CA THR A 87 1.16 -15.55 -10.50
C THR A 87 0.26 -16.72 -10.94
N ASP A 88 -0.40 -17.39 -10.00
CA ASP A 88 -1.41 -18.41 -10.28
C ASP A 88 -2.80 -17.78 -10.42
N THR A 89 -3.27 -17.69 -11.66
CA THR A 89 -4.57 -17.09 -11.98
C THR A 89 -5.75 -17.86 -11.38
N ALA A 90 -5.62 -19.17 -11.18
CA ALA A 90 -6.69 -19.98 -10.57
C ALA A 90 -6.76 -19.68 -9.06
N ALA A 91 -5.62 -19.58 -8.37
CA ALA A 91 -5.55 -19.19 -6.98
C ALA A 91 -6.08 -17.75 -6.75
N VAL A 92 -5.76 -16.81 -7.66
CA VAL A 92 -6.30 -15.44 -7.62
C VAL A 92 -7.82 -15.42 -7.72
N ARG A 93 -8.42 -16.21 -8.61
CA ARG A 93 -9.89 -16.31 -8.70
C ARG A 93 -10.48 -16.94 -7.45
N ALA A 94 -9.91 -18.03 -6.98
CA ALA A 94 -10.39 -18.75 -5.80
C ALA A 94 -10.40 -17.85 -4.53
N ILE A 95 -9.39 -17.00 -4.34
CA ILE A 95 -9.39 -16.07 -3.20
C ILE A 95 -10.50 -15.02 -3.33
N ILE A 96 -10.77 -14.50 -4.52
CA ILE A 96 -11.86 -13.54 -4.72
C ILE A 96 -13.24 -14.20 -4.52
N ASP A 97 -13.40 -15.44 -4.97
CA ASP A 97 -14.63 -16.22 -4.71
C ASP A 97 -14.86 -16.46 -3.21
N GLU A 98 -13.78 -16.65 -2.44
CA GLU A 98 -13.85 -16.83 -0.97
C GLU A 98 -14.20 -15.54 -0.24
N ILE A 99 -13.50 -14.44 -0.54
CA ILE A 99 -13.62 -13.19 0.23
C ILE A 99 -14.76 -12.29 -0.25
N GLY A 100 -15.26 -12.53 -1.45
CA GLY A 100 -16.12 -11.59 -2.15
C GLY A 100 -15.34 -10.38 -2.70
N THR A 101 -16.06 -9.31 -3.00
CA THR A 101 -15.46 -8.10 -3.57
C THR A 101 -14.88 -7.22 -2.46
N PRO A 102 -13.56 -7.01 -2.39
CA PRO A 102 -12.98 -6.06 -1.45
C PRO A 102 -13.30 -4.61 -1.84
N ASP A 103 -13.32 -3.71 -0.85
CA ASP A 103 -13.42 -2.26 -1.09
C ASP A 103 -12.07 -1.68 -1.49
N ILE A 104 -10.98 -2.31 -1.02
CA ILE A 104 -9.61 -1.87 -1.28
C ILE A 104 -8.77 -3.06 -1.75
N LEU A 105 -8.08 -2.91 -2.89
CA LEU A 105 -7.03 -3.81 -3.33
C LEU A 105 -5.68 -3.11 -3.24
N PHE A 106 -4.76 -3.65 -2.42
CA PHE A 106 -3.37 -3.20 -2.38
C PHE A 106 -2.44 -4.23 -3.03
N ASN A 107 -2.03 -3.96 -4.25
CA ASN A 107 -1.10 -4.76 -5.03
C ASN A 107 0.35 -4.43 -4.61
N CYS A 108 0.87 -5.13 -3.61
CA CYS A 108 2.21 -4.94 -3.07
C CYS A 108 3.23 -5.98 -3.56
N ALA A 109 2.79 -7.13 -4.06
CA ALA A 109 3.67 -8.18 -4.55
C ALA A 109 4.60 -7.67 -5.66
N GLY A 110 5.88 -8.04 -5.57
CA GLY A 110 6.85 -7.66 -6.57
C GLY A 110 8.28 -8.06 -6.21
N PHE A 111 9.15 -8.01 -7.19
CA PHE A 111 10.58 -8.35 -7.07
C PHE A 111 11.45 -7.28 -7.69
N VAL A 112 12.60 -7.02 -7.08
CA VAL A 112 13.60 -6.04 -7.53
C VAL A 112 14.74 -6.77 -8.21
N ALA A 113 14.66 -6.95 -9.53
CA ALA A 113 15.77 -7.48 -10.31
C ALA A 113 16.94 -6.48 -10.38
N GLY A 114 18.14 -6.99 -10.25
CA GLY A 114 19.38 -6.26 -10.50
C GLY A 114 19.84 -6.40 -11.95
N GLY A 115 20.84 -5.60 -12.34
CA GLY A 115 21.51 -5.71 -13.63
C GLY A 115 21.14 -4.61 -14.62
N ASN A 116 22.06 -4.38 -15.57
CA ASN A 116 21.84 -3.51 -16.73
C ASN A 116 21.29 -4.32 -17.91
N ILE A 117 21.05 -3.68 -19.06
CA ILE A 117 20.42 -4.32 -20.22
C ILE A 117 21.25 -5.48 -20.79
N LEU A 118 22.58 -5.44 -20.70
CA LEU A 118 23.46 -6.48 -21.24
C LEU A 118 23.53 -7.71 -20.32
N GLU A 119 23.15 -7.56 -19.06
CA GLU A 119 23.14 -8.61 -18.04
C GLU A 119 21.75 -9.24 -17.87
N CYS A 120 20.70 -8.60 -18.41
CA CYS A 120 19.32 -9.07 -18.28
C CYS A 120 19.09 -10.26 -19.24
N SER A 121 18.82 -11.43 -18.67
CA SER A 121 18.38 -12.59 -19.43
C SER A 121 16.90 -12.53 -19.78
N ASP A 122 16.45 -13.29 -20.79
CA ASP A 122 15.04 -13.47 -21.09
C ASP A 122 14.25 -14.02 -19.87
N GLN A 123 14.90 -14.89 -19.08
CA GLN A 123 14.30 -15.42 -17.85
C GLN A 123 14.08 -14.33 -16.80
N ASP A 124 15.04 -13.40 -16.59
CA ASP A 124 14.89 -12.28 -15.67
C ASP A 124 13.78 -11.34 -16.14
N TRP A 125 13.72 -11.11 -17.44
CA TRP A 125 12.66 -10.32 -18.07
C TRP A 125 11.28 -10.94 -17.83
N ASP A 126 11.10 -12.20 -18.20
CA ASP A 126 9.83 -12.90 -18.08
C ASP A 126 9.39 -13.00 -16.62
N PHE A 127 10.26 -13.34 -15.71
CA PHE A 127 9.96 -13.39 -14.28
C PHE A 127 9.54 -12.02 -13.73
N SER A 128 10.31 -10.97 -14.06
CA SER A 128 9.99 -9.61 -13.58
C SER A 128 8.66 -9.11 -14.10
N PHE A 129 8.36 -9.32 -15.39
CA PHE A 129 7.07 -8.91 -15.95
C PHE A 129 5.92 -9.80 -15.49
N ASN A 130 6.15 -11.10 -15.30
CA ASN A 130 5.13 -11.99 -14.77
C ASN A 130 4.70 -11.59 -13.36
N LEU A 131 5.66 -11.35 -12.46
CA LEU A 131 5.37 -11.01 -11.07
C LEU A 131 4.95 -9.54 -10.89
N ASN A 132 5.71 -8.59 -11.46
CA ASN A 132 5.47 -7.16 -11.18
C ASN A 132 4.31 -6.58 -12.00
N VAL A 133 3.97 -7.17 -13.16
CA VAL A 133 3.00 -6.60 -14.10
C VAL A 133 1.80 -7.53 -14.29
N ARG A 134 2.03 -8.77 -14.78
CA ARG A 134 0.94 -9.69 -15.09
C ARG A 134 0.14 -10.10 -13.85
N ALA A 135 0.80 -10.33 -12.72
CA ALA A 135 0.11 -10.64 -11.47
C ALA A 135 -0.82 -9.49 -11.04
N MET A 136 -0.36 -8.22 -11.09
CA MET A 136 -1.23 -7.06 -10.80
C MET A 136 -2.40 -6.96 -11.78
N PHE A 137 -2.16 -7.24 -13.08
CA PHE A 137 -3.23 -7.29 -14.07
C PHE A 137 -4.30 -8.31 -13.68
N HIS A 138 -3.92 -9.53 -13.31
CA HIS A 138 -4.86 -10.57 -12.91
C HIS A 138 -5.61 -10.21 -11.62
N MET A 139 -4.93 -9.63 -10.62
CA MET A 139 -5.58 -9.16 -9.39
C MET A 139 -6.62 -8.08 -9.68
N MET A 140 -6.27 -7.05 -10.47
CA MET A 140 -7.23 -6.01 -10.88
C MET A 140 -8.39 -6.58 -11.67
N GLN A 141 -8.13 -7.46 -12.65
CA GLN A 141 -9.16 -8.10 -13.48
C GLN A 141 -10.14 -8.92 -12.63
N ALA A 142 -9.66 -9.55 -11.54
CA ALA A 142 -10.49 -10.37 -10.68
C ALA A 142 -11.41 -9.54 -9.76
N VAL A 143 -10.97 -8.37 -9.27
CA VAL A 143 -11.78 -7.55 -8.34
C VAL A 143 -12.70 -6.57 -9.06
N LEU A 144 -12.31 -6.08 -10.24
CA LEU A 144 -13.02 -5.01 -10.95
C LEU A 144 -14.50 -5.29 -11.22
N PRO A 145 -14.93 -6.50 -11.68
CA PRO A 145 -16.34 -6.75 -11.92
C PRO A 145 -17.21 -6.52 -10.68
N GLY A 146 -16.78 -7.02 -9.54
CA GLY A 146 -17.52 -6.82 -8.28
C GLY A 146 -17.46 -5.38 -7.77
N MET A 147 -16.32 -4.67 -7.94
CA MET A 147 -16.23 -3.24 -7.60
C MET A 147 -17.17 -2.40 -8.47
N VAL A 148 -17.31 -2.71 -9.76
CA VAL A 148 -18.27 -2.06 -10.66
C VAL A 148 -19.70 -2.33 -10.21
N GLU A 149 -20.04 -3.57 -9.85
CA GLU A 149 -21.37 -3.93 -9.35
C GLU A 149 -21.71 -3.23 -8.03
N LYS A 150 -20.72 -3.08 -7.13
CA LYS A 150 -20.88 -2.32 -5.87
C LYS A 150 -20.95 -0.80 -6.09
N GLY A 151 -20.52 -0.30 -7.26
CA GLY A 151 -20.47 1.12 -7.59
C GLY A 151 -19.29 1.88 -6.98
N GLY A 152 -18.18 1.19 -6.63
CA GLY A 152 -17.00 1.83 -6.10
C GLY A 152 -15.91 0.88 -5.62
N GLY A 153 -14.72 1.44 -5.44
CA GLY A 153 -13.56 0.73 -4.92
C GLY A 153 -12.26 1.53 -5.06
N SER A 154 -11.25 1.16 -4.31
CA SER A 154 -9.91 1.75 -4.38
C SER A 154 -8.86 0.69 -4.70
N ILE A 155 -8.12 0.87 -5.79
CA ILE A 155 -7.01 0.02 -6.18
C ILE A 155 -5.71 0.81 -6.03
N ILE A 156 -4.76 0.25 -5.30
CA ILE A 156 -3.46 0.88 -5.03
C ILE A 156 -2.38 -0.07 -5.54
N ASN A 157 -1.60 0.39 -6.52
CA ASN A 157 -0.55 -0.40 -7.16
C ASN A 157 0.83 0.05 -6.67
N MET A 158 1.64 -0.87 -6.17
CA MET A 158 3.01 -0.58 -5.76
C MET A 158 3.91 -0.48 -7.00
N SER A 159 4.30 0.75 -7.35
CA SER A 159 5.32 1.05 -8.35
C SER A 159 6.68 1.33 -7.67
N SER A 160 7.45 2.25 -8.20
CA SER A 160 8.74 2.72 -7.68
C SER A 160 9.12 4.03 -8.35
N VAL A 161 9.98 4.83 -7.72
CA VAL A 161 10.67 5.93 -8.43
C VAL A 161 11.56 5.37 -9.56
N ALA A 162 12.15 4.19 -9.39
CA ALA A 162 12.83 3.46 -10.46
C ALA A 162 11.79 2.90 -11.46
N SER A 163 11.31 3.78 -12.33
CA SER A 163 10.27 3.55 -13.34
C SER A 163 10.42 4.57 -14.47
N SER A 164 9.32 5.07 -15.02
CA SER A 164 9.34 6.25 -15.91
C SER A 164 9.60 7.58 -15.19
N LEU A 165 9.69 7.57 -13.86
CA LEU A 165 9.96 8.77 -13.05
C LEU A 165 11.45 9.08 -13.00
N GLN A 166 12.28 8.03 -12.79
CA GLN A 166 13.74 8.19 -12.70
C GLN A 166 14.47 6.94 -13.20
N GLY A 167 15.53 7.14 -13.98
CA GLY A 167 16.50 6.09 -14.32
C GLY A 167 17.38 5.77 -13.11
N VAL A 168 17.44 4.49 -12.73
CA VAL A 168 18.30 4.00 -11.65
C VAL A 168 19.28 2.97 -12.19
N VAL A 169 20.56 3.18 -11.93
CA VAL A 169 21.64 2.28 -12.39
C VAL A 169 21.38 0.84 -11.91
N ASN A 170 21.64 -0.12 -12.78
CA ASN A 170 21.46 -1.56 -12.51
C ASN A 170 20.02 -1.92 -12.09
N ARG A 171 19.02 -1.32 -12.77
CA ARG A 171 17.59 -1.60 -12.55
C ARG A 171 16.81 -1.69 -13.87
N PHE A 172 17.45 -2.20 -14.94
CA PHE A 172 16.87 -2.17 -16.28
C PHE A 172 15.46 -2.79 -16.33
N VAL A 173 15.34 -4.11 -16.13
CA VAL A 173 14.03 -4.80 -16.24
C VAL A 173 13.07 -4.42 -15.11
N TYR A 174 13.61 -4.18 -13.91
CA TYR A 174 12.79 -3.69 -12.80
C TYR A 174 12.12 -2.36 -13.13
N SER A 175 12.91 -1.37 -13.61
CA SER A 175 12.36 -0.05 -13.97
C SER A 175 11.34 -0.15 -15.12
N ALA A 176 11.61 -0.99 -16.12
CA ALA A 176 10.66 -1.23 -17.21
C ALA A 176 9.34 -1.81 -16.70
N SER A 177 9.40 -2.81 -15.80
CA SER A 177 8.20 -3.40 -15.20
C SER A 177 7.42 -2.40 -14.34
N LYS A 178 8.10 -1.56 -13.55
CA LYS A 178 7.45 -0.56 -12.71
C LYS A 178 6.90 0.64 -13.50
N ALA A 179 7.47 0.95 -14.66
CA ALA A 179 6.88 1.90 -15.62
C ALA A 179 5.57 1.34 -16.23
N ALA A 180 5.53 0.04 -16.55
CA ALA A 180 4.31 -0.60 -17.03
C ALA A 180 3.18 -0.53 -15.99
N VAL A 181 3.48 -0.67 -14.69
CA VAL A 181 2.50 -0.49 -13.60
C VAL A 181 1.88 0.89 -13.61
N LEU A 182 2.66 1.96 -13.88
CA LEU A 182 2.13 3.32 -13.98
C LEU A 182 1.19 3.47 -15.18
N GLY A 183 1.51 2.83 -16.31
CA GLY A 183 0.65 2.80 -17.50
C GLY A 183 -0.68 2.10 -17.20
N MET A 184 -0.64 0.91 -16.59
CA MET A 184 -1.85 0.17 -16.20
C MET A 184 -2.70 0.97 -15.22
N THR A 185 -2.09 1.60 -14.20
CA THR A 185 -2.78 2.42 -13.22
C THR A 185 -3.62 3.51 -13.88
N LYS A 186 -3.02 4.26 -14.81
CA LYS A 186 -3.70 5.35 -15.54
C LYS A 186 -4.80 4.84 -16.46
N SER A 187 -4.54 3.75 -17.18
CA SER A 187 -5.51 3.17 -18.12
C SER A 187 -6.76 2.66 -17.38
N VAL A 188 -6.57 1.86 -16.33
CA VAL A 188 -7.70 1.33 -15.56
C VAL A 188 -8.46 2.46 -14.85
N ALA A 189 -7.76 3.47 -14.33
CA ALA A 189 -8.41 4.65 -13.75
C ALA A 189 -9.30 5.37 -14.78
N ALA A 190 -8.80 5.59 -15.99
CA ALA A 190 -9.56 6.28 -17.04
C ALA A 190 -10.80 5.48 -17.47
N ASP A 191 -10.68 4.15 -17.55
CA ASP A 191 -11.76 3.27 -18.01
C ASP A 191 -12.89 3.15 -16.95
N PHE A 192 -12.57 3.24 -15.65
CA PHE A 192 -13.51 2.90 -14.58
C PHE A 192 -13.86 4.05 -13.62
N VAL A 193 -13.33 5.27 -13.83
CA VAL A 193 -13.66 6.42 -12.97
C VAL A 193 -15.16 6.74 -12.95
N GLY A 194 -15.86 6.55 -14.06
CA GLY A 194 -17.31 6.76 -14.15
C GLY A 194 -18.15 5.76 -13.35
N GLN A 195 -17.56 4.66 -12.90
CA GLN A 195 -18.17 3.63 -12.04
C GLN A 195 -17.74 3.77 -10.57
N GLY A 196 -17.13 4.90 -10.17
CA GLY A 196 -16.73 5.16 -8.79
C GLY A 196 -15.44 4.43 -8.36
N ILE A 197 -14.66 3.89 -9.32
CA ILE A 197 -13.44 3.17 -9.02
C ILE A 197 -12.24 4.10 -9.13
N ARG A 198 -11.42 4.16 -8.10
CA ARG A 198 -10.17 4.90 -8.06
C ARG A 198 -9.00 3.94 -8.18
N VAL A 199 -8.04 4.28 -9.03
CA VAL A 199 -6.82 3.48 -9.21
C VAL A 199 -5.62 4.40 -9.14
N ASN A 200 -4.75 4.20 -8.15
CA ASN A 200 -3.58 5.02 -7.93
C ASN A 200 -2.32 4.17 -7.76
N ALA A 201 -1.16 4.76 -7.98
CA ALA A 201 0.12 4.11 -7.72
C ALA A 201 0.88 4.83 -6.60
N ILE A 202 1.58 4.06 -5.77
CA ILE A 202 2.61 4.57 -4.86
C ILE A 202 3.96 4.27 -5.49
N ALA A 203 4.83 5.27 -5.54
CA ALA A 203 6.19 5.17 -6.09
C ALA A 203 7.23 5.50 -5.00
N PRO A 204 7.63 4.54 -4.16
CA PRO A 204 8.65 4.76 -3.16
C PRO A 204 10.06 4.81 -3.76
N ALA A 205 10.98 5.47 -3.04
CA ALA A 205 12.41 5.25 -3.16
C ALA A 205 12.84 3.99 -2.36
N THR A 206 13.98 4.05 -1.70
CA THR A 206 14.49 2.92 -0.93
C THR A 206 13.86 2.87 0.46
N VAL A 207 13.13 1.79 0.74
CA VAL A 207 12.44 1.55 2.01
C VAL A 207 13.15 0.43 2.77
N GLN A 208 13.35 0.60 4.07
CA GLN A 208 13.94 -0.39 4.97
C GLN A 208 12.99 -1.58 5.14
N THR A 209 13.30 -2.67 4.46
CA THR A 209 12.50 -3.90 4.45
C THR A 209 13.41 -5.11 4.55
N PRO A 210 12.92 -6.29 4.97
CA PRO A 210 13.68 -7.53 4.94
C PRO A 210 14.31 -7.81 3.55
N SER A 211 13.55 -7.59 2.47
CA SER A 211 14.06 -7.75 1.09
C SER A 211 15.21 -6.78 0.75
N LEU A 212 15.26 -5.59 1.36
CA LEU A 212 16.41 -4.70 1.22
C LEU A 212 17.61 -5.23 2.00
N ASP A 213 17.41 -5.71 3.23
CA ASP A 213 18.47 -6.28 4.04
C ASP A 213 19.10 -7.50 3.36
N ASP A 214 18.30 -8.38 2.76
CA ASP A 214 18.80 -9.52 1.98
C ASP A 214 19.70 -9.05 0.82
N ARG A 215 19.29 -8.03 0.08
CA ARG A 215 20.10 -7.46 -1.03
C ARG A 215 21.36 -6.78 -0.54
N ILE A 216 21.33 -6.10 0.60
CA ILE A 216 22.50 -5.49 1.22
C ILE A 216 23.47 -6.60 1.66
N ASN A 217 22.96 -7.62 2.36
CA ASN A 217 23.77 -8.72 2.87
C ASN A 217 24.38 -9.60 1.77
N ALA A 218 23.72 -9.68 0.61
CA ALA A 218 24.27 -10.37 -0.57
C ALA A 218 25.35 -9.56 -1.31
N SER A 219 25.60 -8.30 -0.92
CA SER A 219 26.66 -7.48 -1.51
C SER A 219 28.05 -7.91 -1.01
N PRO A 220 29.13 -7.78 -1.81
CA PRO A 220 30.50 -8.00 -1.37
C PRO A 220 30.92 -7.14 -0.17
N ASP A 221 30.35 -5.93 -0.02
CA ASP A 221 30.52 -5.04 1.13
C ASP A 221 29.17 -4.52 1.60
N PRO A 222 28.52 -5.22 2.55
CA PRO A 222 27.22 -4.82 3.08
C PRO A 222 27.22 -3.45 3.76
N VAL A 223 28.32 -3.07 4.40
CA VAL A 223 28.45 -1.77 5.09
C VAL A 223 28.45 -0.63 4.08
N GLN A 224 29.23 -0.76 3.01
CA GLN A 224 29.25 0.24 1.95
C GLN A 224 27.95 0.26 1.17
N ALA A 225 27.38 -0.91 0.85
CA ALA A 225 26.10 -1.01 0.16
C ALA A 225 24.97 -0.28 0.92
N ARG A 226 24.91 -0.43 2.26
CA ARG A 226 23.93 0.32 3.09
C ARG A 226 24.14 1.82 3.00
N LYS A 227 25.37 2.30 3.07
CA LYS A 227 25.69 3.73 2.90
C LYS A 227 25.25 4.25 1.53
N ASP A 228 25.51 3.48 0.48
CA ASP A 228 25.16 3.85 -0.89
C ASP A 228 23.62 3.90 -1.07
N PHE A 229 22.89 2.98 -0.45
CA PHE A 229 21.42 3.04 -0.45
C PHE A 229 20.90 4.28 0.27
N ILE A 230 21.46 4.64 1.43
CA ILE A 230 21.07 5.84 2.18
C ILE A 230 21.41 7.12 1.40
N ALA A 231 22.60 7.17 0.77
CA ALA A 231 23.08 8.34 0.05
C ALA A 231 22.21 8.72 -1.17
N ARG A 232 21.37 7.82 -1.66
CA ARG A 232 20.43 8.10 -2.76
C ARG A 232 19.29 9.01 -2.36
N GLN A 233 18.97 9.07 -1.07
CA GLN A 233 17.87 9.90 -0.55
C GLN A 233 18.45 11.19 0.06
N PRO A 234 18.11 12.38 -0.48
CA PRO A 234 18.55 13.66 0.08
C PRO A 234 18.17 13.87 1.56
N MET A 235 17.11 13.23 2.05
CA MET A 235 16.78 13.23 3.47
C MET A 235 17.80 12.50 4.37
N GLY A 236 18.79 11.80 3.79
CA GLY A 236 19.88 11.13 4.53
C GLY A 236 19.45 9.88 5.30
N ARG A 237 18.32 9.29 4.98
CA ARG A 237 17.83 8.04 5.56
C ARG A 237 17.00 7.22 4.57
N LEU A 238 16.82 5.95 4.88
CA LEU A 238 15.83 5.11 4.20
C LEU A 238 14.41 5.48 4.66
N GLY A 239 13.42 5.26 3.80
CA GLY A 239 12.03 5.28 4.21
C GLY A 239 11.69 4.08 5.10
N ASN A 240 10.67 4.21 5.94
CA ASN A 240 10.14 3.11 6.74
C ASN A 240 8.87 2.54 6.08
N PRO A 241 8.57 1.24 6.24
CA PRO A 241 7.35 0.63 5.74
C PRO A 241 6.07 1.35 6.20
N GLU A 242 6.06 1.86 7.43
CA GLU A 242 4.94 2.57 8.05
C GLU A 242 4.65 3.91 7.35
N GLU A 243 5.65 4.57 6.78
CA GLU A 243 5.45 5.81 6.00
C GLU A 243 4.70 5.49 4.70
N ILE A 244 4.98 4.34 4.08
CA ILE A 244 4.25 3.88 2.89
C ILE A 244 2.84 3.42 3.27
N ALA A 245 2.69 2.72 4.39
CA ALA A 245 1.40 2.27 4.90
C ALA A 245 0.45 3.45 5.19
N SER A 246 0.95 4.53 5.78
CA SER A 246 0.17 5.75 6.03
C SER A 246 -0.39 6.36 4.74
N LEU A 247 0.41 6.36 3.66
CA LEU A 247 -0.05 6.80 2.35
C LEU A 247 -1.07 5.82 1.74
N ALA A 248 -0.88 4.51 1.94
CA ALA A 248 -1.83 3.51 1.50
C ALA A 248 -3.18 3.63 2.22
N VAL A 249 -3.18 3.91 3.53
CA VAL A 249 -4.40 4.24 4.31
C VAL A 249 -5.11 5.43 3.68
N TYR A 250 -4.39 6.53 3.44
CA TYR A 250 -4.96 7.73 2.81
C TYR A 250 -5.60 7.41 1.46
N LEU A 251 -4.90 6.70 0.57
CA LEU A 251 -5.43 6.34 -0.75
C LEU A 251 -6.60 5.34 -0.68
N GLY A 252 -6.67 4.51 0.36
CA GLY A 252 -7.78 3.59 0.61
C GLY A 252 -9.03 4.25 1.17
N SER A 253 -8.87 5.41 1.83
CA SER A 253 -9.95 6.12 2.53
C SER A 253 -10.82 6.95 1.58
N ASP A 254 -11.97 7.41 2.09
CA ASP A 254 -12.89 8.29 1.37
C ASP A 254 -12.37 9.74 1.27
N GLU A 255 -11.32 10.09 2.02
CA GLU A 255 -10.65 11.38 1.90
C GLU A 255 -10.06 11.65 0.50
N THR A 256 -9.88 10.59 -0.30
CA THR A 256 -9.26 10.65 -1.63
C THR A 256 -10.22 10.42 -2.79
N GLU A 257 -11.51 10.72 -2.62
CA GLU A 257 -12.52 10.55 -3.67
C GLU A 257 -12.19 11.30 -4.97
N TYR A 258 -11.42 12.39 -4.88
CA TYR A 258 -11.00 13.17 -6.04
C TYR A 258 -9.59 12.82 -6.57
N ILE A 259 -8.99 11.71 -6.09
CA ILE A 259 -7.66 11.26 -6.48
C ILE A 259 -7.77 9.91 -7.21
N THR A 260 -7.56 9.93 -8.53
CA THR A 260 -7.47 8.72 -9.36
C THR A 260 -6.49 8.92 -10.53
N GLY A 261 -5.91 7.83 -11.05
CA GLY A 261 -4.92 7.86 -12.13
C GLY A 261 -3.60 8.51 -11.74
N SER A 262 -3.38 8.78 -10.46
CA SER A 262 -2.24 9.52 -9.97
C SER A 262 -1.09 8.61 -9.53
N VAL A 263 0.12 9.19 -9.49
CA VAL A 263 1.33 8.55 -8.96
C VAL A 263 1.78 9.35 -7.74
N GLN A 264 1.70 8.72 -6.58
CA GLN A 264 2.13 9.34 -5.32
C GLN A 264 3.58 8.98 -5.06
N VAL A 265 4.46 9.95 -5.23
CA VAL A 265 5.90 9.80 -4.97
C VAL A 265 6.17 9.96 -3.48
N ILE A 266 6.91 9.00 -2.90
CA ILE A 266 7.32 9.02 -1.50
C ILE A 266 8.77 8.52 -1.42
N ASP A 267 9.73 9.45 -1.55
CA ASP A 267 11.09 9.11 -1.97
C ASP A 267 12.21 9.80 -1.20
N GLY A 268 11.89 10.57 -0.17
CA GLY A 268 12.90 11.32 0.60
C GLY A 268 13.69 12.31 -0.26
N GLY A 269 13.08 12.79 -1.36
CA GLY A 269 13.66 13.77 -2.27
C GLY A 269 14.53 13.17 -3.39
N MET A 270 14.50 11.84 -3.59
CA MET A 270 15.36 11.16 -4.58
C MET A 270 15.11 11.63 -6.02
N THR A 271 13.91 12.09 -6.34
CA THR A 271 13.53 12.54 -7.71
C THR A 271 13.57 14.06 -7.90
N LEU A 272 14.06 14.83 -6.92
CA LEU A 272 14.21 16.29 -7.02
C LEU A 272 15.36 16.69 -7.92
#